data_642394b707607232725c0740c3e3e55a
#
_entry.id   642394b707607232725c0740c3e3e55a
#
_cell.length_a   1.000
_cell.length_b   1.000
_cell.length_c   1.000
_cell.angle_alpha   90.00
_cell.angle_beta   90.00
_cell.angle_gamma   90.00
#
_symmetry.space_group_name_H-M   'P 1'
#
loop_
_entity.id
_entity.type
_entity.pdbx_description
1 polymer ?
#
loop_
_entity_poly.entity_id
_entity_poly.type
_entity_poly.pdbx_seq_one_letter_code
_entity_poly.pdbx_strand_id
1 'polypeptide(L)'
;MMKILVLNCGSSSIKYKLFEMESKEVVAQGGVEKIGMKGSFLKFTLPDGQKVMLEGEILEHRAGIEYILGVLLSEKYGCIKSLDEIEAVGHRVVHGGERFNSSVLITDEVIDILNECIELAPLHNPPNLKGIYAIQELMPDTPQVSVFDTAFHQTMPDYAYMYGIPYSLYEKYGIRRYGFHGTSHRYVSARACEFLGVPYEEQRIITAHIGNGGSVTAIKNGKSVDTSMGMTPVEGLIMGTRSGDVDPGAVSYIMEKEHMGTNGISTLLNKFSGVLGISGISSDMRELEAAIKAGNKRAMLAMETYNYRIKKYIGSYAATLGGVDILVFTGGVGENQFVTRRDVCKNMEFMGIELDEELNASVRAKEVVISKPTSKVKVVIIPTDEELSIANDTIEILQKG
;
A
#
# COMPACT_ATOMS: atom_id res chain seq x y z
N MET A 1 -21.26 16.00 13.75
CA MET A 1 -20.58 14.71 13.52
C MET A 1 -19.82 14.82 12.21
N MET A 2 -18.49 14.90 12.30
CA MET A 2 -17.62 15.14 11.15
C MET A 2 -17.55 13.91 10.24
N LYS A 3 -17.99 14.05 9.00
CA LYS A 3 -17.91 12.98 7.99
C LYS A 3 -16.79 13.27 6.98
N ILE A 4 -15.88 12.30 6.81
CA ILE A 4 -14.76 12.38 5.86
C ILE A 4 -14.95 11.32 4.79
N LEU A 5 -14.97 11.76 3.53
CA LEU A 5 -14.92 10.86 2.39
C LEU A 5 -13.46 10.58 2.02
N VAL A 6 -13.08 9.32 1.96
CA VAL A 6 -11.75 8.90 1.49
C VAL A 6 -11.87 8.29 0.11
N LEU A 7 -11.05 8.77 -0.82
CA LEU A 7 -10.99 8.30 -2.20
C LEU A 7 -9.61 7.74 -2.55
N ASN A 8 -9.62 6.60 -3.24
CA ASN A 8 -8.43 5.99 -3.84
C ASN A 8 -8.72 5.70 -5.32
N CYS A 9 -8.27 6.59 -6.19
CA CYS A 9 -8.50 6.55 -7.64
C CYS A 9 -7.35 5.84 -8.34
N GLY A 10 -7.58 4.61 -8.79
CA GLY A 10 -6.68 3.86 -9.66
C GLY A 10 -6.99 4.07 -11.14
N SER A 11 -6.20 3.45 -12.03
CA SER A 11 -6.35 3.64 -13.50
C SER A 11 -7.73 3.24 -14.05
N SER A 12 -8.37 2.22 -13.48
CA SER A 12 -9.66 1.70 -13.93
C SER A 12 -10.63 1.42 -12.78
N SER A 13 -10.38 1.96 -11.60
CA SER A 13 -11.23 1.76 -10.42
C SER A 13 -11.14 2.94 -9.47
N ILE A 14 -12.18 3.13 -8.68
CA ILE A 14 -12.22 4.05 -7.53
C ILE A 14 -12.68 3.26 -6.34
N LYS A 15 -11.94 3.32 -5.24
CA LYS A 15 -12.40 2.82 -3.93
C LYS A 15 -12.76 4.00 -3.06
N TYR A 16 -13.78 3.84 -2.23
CA TYR A 16 -14.18 4.86 -1.28
C TYR A 16 -14.60 4.30 0.06
N LYS A 17 -14.38 5.09 1.10
CA LYS A 17 -14.98 4.93 2.43
C LYS A 17 -15.46 6.29 2.92
N LEU A 18 -16.64 6.32 3.51
CA LEU A 18 -17.17 7.47 4.24
C LEU A 18 -17.10 7.14 5.74
N PHE A 19 -16.35 7.93 6.48
CA PHE A 19 -16.18 7.76 7.91
C PHE A 19 -16.99 8.80 8.69
N GLU A 20 -17.53 8.39 9.83
CA GLU A 20 -17.92 9.28 10.93
C GLU A 20 -16.77 9.33 11.93
N MET A 21 -16.16 10.50 12.08
CA MET A 21 -14.84 10.55 12.73
C MET A 21 -14.88 10.57 14.26
N GLU A 22 -15.97 10.95 14.89
CA GLU A 22 -16.10 10.84 16.36
C GLU A 22 -16.10 9.38 16.82
N SER A 23 -16.82 8.50 16.11
CA SER A 23 -16.85 7.05 16.39
C SER A 23 -15.78 6.26 15.63
N LYS A 24 -15.18 6.85 14.60
CA LYS A 24 -14.31 6.21 13.60
C LYS A 24 -15.00 5.05 12.86
N GLU A 25 -16.31 5.07 12.77
CA GLU A 25 -17.10 4.05 12.09
C GLU A 25 -17.18 4.34 10.59
N VAL A 26 -17.17 3.26 9.81
CA VAL A 26 -17.40 3.32 8.37
C VAL A 26 -18.91 3.38 8.11
N VAL A 27 -19.39 4.53 7.67
CA VAL A 27 -20.81 4.77 7.34
C VAL A 27 -21.17 4.16 5.98
N ALA A 28 -20.25 4.23 5.02
CA ALA A 28 -20.42 3.63 3.70
C ALA A 28 -19.05 3.25 3.11
N GLN A 29 -19.03 2.16 2.33
CA GLN A 29 -17.81 1.75 1.62
C GLN A 29 -18.14 1.00 0.34
N GLY A 30 -17.28 1.15 -0.65
CA GLY A 30 -17.46 0.48 -1.92
C GLY A 30 -16.42 0.87 -2.96
N GLY A 31 -16.77 0.66 -4.22
CA GLY A 31 -15.90 1.08 -5.30
C GLY A 31 -16.52 0.88 -6.67
N VAL A 32 -16.05 1.69 -7.60
CA VAL A 32 -16.33 1.57 -9.03
C VAL A 32 -15.23 0.74 -9.66
N GLU A 33 -15.61 -0.19 -10.51
CA GLU A 33 -14.70 -1.09 -11.20
C GLU A 33 -14.89 -1.01 -12.71
N LYS A 34 -13.84 -1.29 -13.47
CA LYS A 34 -13.80 -1.31 -14.94
C LYS A 34 -14.17 0.04 -15.58
N ILE A 35 -13.72 1.15 -14.98
CA ILE A 35 -13.91 2.49 -15.55
C ILE A 35 -13.33 2.53 -16.97
N GLY A 36 -14.10 3.08 -17.94
CA GLY A 36 -13.72 3.14 -19.34
C GLY A 36 -13.79 1.82 -20.09
N MET A 37 -14.34 0.77 -19.48
CA MET A 37 -14.46 -0.57 -20.07
C MET A 37 -15.92 -1.00 -20.12
N LYS A 38 -16.24 -1.93 -21.01
CA LYS A 38 -17.57 -2.54 -21.07
C LYS A 38 -17.87 -3.33 -19.78
N GLY A 39 -19.07 -3.12 -19.24
CA GLY A 39 -19.53 -3.78 -18.03
C GLY A 39 -18.90 -3.18 -16.75
N SER A 40 -18.73 -1.87 -16.72
CA SER A 40 -18.40 -1.13 -15.51
C SER A 40 -19.55 -1.19 -14.49
N PHE A 41 -19.22 -1.16 -13.22
CA PHE A 41 -20.20 -1.26 -12.14
C PHE A 41 -19.70 -0.59 -10.87
N LEU A 42 -20.64 -0.18 -10.02
CA LEU A 42 -20.42 0.21 -8.64
C LEU A 42 -20.79 -0.95 -7.74
N LYS A 43 -19.90 -1.34 -6.84
CA LYS A 43 -20.18 -2.31 -5.75
C LYS A 43 -20.02 -1.62 -4.41
N PHE A 44 -20.89 -1.91 -3.45
CA PHE A 44 -20.79 -1.39 -2.09
C PHE A 44 -21.40 -2.36 -1.09
N THR A 45 -21.08 -2.16 0.18
CA THR A 45 -21.57 -2.99 1.28
C THR A 45 -22.50 -2.16 2.14
N LEU A 46 -23.70 -2.65 2.37
CA LEU A 46 -24.68 -2.07 3.28
C LEU A 46 -24.29 -2.31 4.75
N PRO A 47 -24.84 -1.55 5.71
CA PRO A 47 -24.57 -1.74 7.14
C PRO A 47 -24.86 -3.13 7.69
N ASP A 48 -25.81 -3.86 7.09
CA ASP A 48 -26.15 -5.24 7.42
C ASP A 48 -25.17 -6.29 6.83
N GLY A 49 -24.14 -5.82 6.08
CA GLY A 49 -23.14 -6.65 5.42
C GLY A 49 -23.55 -7.14 4.02
N GLN A 50 -24.77 -6.83 3.54
CA GLN A 50 -25.21 -7.19 2.20
C GLN A 50 -24.38 -6.42 1.16
N LYS A 51 -23.89 -7.15 0.14
CA LYS A 51 -23.19 -6.56 -1.00
C LYS A 51 -24.17 -6.26 -2.13
N VAL A 52 -24.13 -5.02 -2.60
CA VAL A 52 -24.95 -4.55 -3.72
C VAL A 52 -24.03 -4.24 -4.90
N MET A 53 -24.45 -4.60 -6.10
CA MET A 53 -23.79 -4.29 -7.36
C MET A 53 -24.77 -3.55 -8.26
N LEU A 54 -24.39 -2.38 -8.72
CA LEU A 54 -25.15 -1.56 -9.67
C LEU A 54 -24.33 -1.43 -10.96
N GLU A 55 -24.87 -1.96 -12.05
CA GLU A 55 -24.27 -1.82 -13.38
C GLU A 55 -24.46 -0.39 -13.91
N GLY A 56 -23.53 0.08 -14.73
CA GLY A 56 -23.59 1.38 -15.36
C GLY A 56 -22.53 1.54 -16.45
N GLU A 57 -22.73 2.47 -17.35
CA GLU A 57 -21.69 2.91 -18.29
C GLU A 57 -20.86 4.02 -17.65
N ILE A 58 -19.78 3.64 -16.97
CA ILE A 58 -18.89 4.56 -16.25
C ILE A 58 -17.63 4.74 -17.10
N LEU A 59 -17.61 5.81 -17.90
CA LEU A 59 -16.58 6.03 -18.92
C LEU A 59 -15.31 6.67 -18.34
N GLU A 60 -15.45 7.45 -17.26
CA GLU A 60 -14.36 8.21 -16.66
C GLU A 60 -14.51 8.36 -15.14
N HIS A 61 -13.47 8.83 -14.48
CA HIS A 61 -13.43 8.93 -13.01
C HIS A 61 -14.48 9.91 -12.47
N ARG A 62 -14.74 11.04 -13.16
CA ARG A 62 -15.76 12.01 -12.78
C ARG A 62 -17.13 11.34 -12.69
N ALA A 63 -17.54 10.63 -13.73
CA ALA A 63 -18.81 9.89 -13.75
C ALA A 63 -18.86 8.81 -12.63
N GLY A 64 -17.72 8.18 -12.33
CA GLY A 64 -17.61 7.22 -11.22
C GLY A 64 -17.83 7.84 -9.85
N ILE A 65 -17.26 9.01 -9.61
CA ILE A 65 -17.44 9.76 -8.35
C ILE A 65 -18.86 10.29 -8.26
N GLU A 66 -19.41 10.85 -9.33
CA GLU A 66 -20.81 11.29 -9.38
C GLU A 66 -21.77 10.14 -9.05
N TYR A 67 -21.49 8.93 -9.55
CA TYR A 67 -22.27 7.74 -9.24
C TYR A 67 -22.15 7.33 -7.77
N ILE A 68 -20.96 7.39 -7.17
CA ILE A 68 -20.75 7.18 -5.73
C ILE A 68 -21.57 8.17 -4.91
N LEU A 69 -21.44 9.47 -5.19
CA LEU A 69 -22.16 10.54 -4.47
C LEU A 69 -23.69 10.37 -4.62
N GLY A 70 -24.15 10.00 -5.83
CA GLY A 70 -25.56 9.69 -6.08
C GLY A 70 -26.09 8.53 -5.24
N VAL A 71 -25.30 7.47 -5.06
CA VAL A 71 -25.68 6.35 -4.17
C VAL A 71 -25.70 6.76 -2.71
N LEU A 72 -24.71 7.55 -2.25
CA LEU A 72 -24.69 8.07 -0.88
C LEU A 72 -25.90 8.93 -0.52
N LEU A 73 -26.47 9.63 -1.51
CA LEU A 73 -27.66 10.48 -1.38
C LEU A 73 -28.98 9.74 -1.65
N SER A 74 -28.96 8.53 -2.19
CA SER A 74 -30.16 7.84 -2.67
C SER A 74 -31.09 7.46 -1.53
N GLU A 75 -32.42 7.54 -1.77
CA GLU A 75 -33.43 7.13 -0.78
C GLU A 75 -33.31 5.66 -0.36
N LYS A 76 -32.83 4.81 -1.27
CA LYS A 76 -32.76 3.36 -1.05
C LYS A 76 -31.49 2.91 -0.34
N TYR A 77 -30.36 3.51 -0.65
CA TYR A 77 -29.04 3.04 -0.22
C TYR A 77 -28.23 4.13 0.48
N GLY A 78 -28.76 5.36 0.52
CA GLY A 78 -28.04 6.51 1.01
C GLY A 78 -27.86 6.51 2.52
N CYS A 79 -26.82 7.21 2.95
CA CYS A 79 -26.48 7.42 4.35
C CYS A 79 -26.31 8.90 4.71
N ILE A 80 -26.44 9.78 3.73
CA ILE A 80 -26.45 11.26 3.89
C ILE A 80 -27.63 11.86 3.16
N LYS A 81 -28.06 13.03 3.60
CA LYS A 81 -29.20 13.78 3.00
C LYS A 81 -28.75 14.89 2.06
N SER A 82 -27.54 15.40 2.26
CA SER A 82 -26.90 16.44 1.47
C SER A 82 -25.41 16.18 1.37
N LEU A 83 -24.76 16.63 0.29
CA LEU A 83 -23.30 16.61 0.14
C LEU A 83 -22.61 17.47 1.20
N ASP A 84 -23.27 18.49 1.75
CA ASP A 84 -22.75 19.35 2.81
C ASP A 84 -22.45 18.58 4.12
N GLU A 85 -22.97 17.35 4.26
CA GLU A 85 -22.61 16.49 5.38
C GLU A 85 -21.21 15.91 5.25
N ILE A 86 -20.59 15.95 4.06
CA ILE A 86 -19.19 15.56 3.81
C ILE A 86 -18.35 16.82 4.04
N GLU A 87 -17.71 16.89 5.19
CA GLU A 87 -16.98 18.09 5.61
C GLU A 87 -15.59 18.21 4.96
N ALA A 88 -15.03 17.08 4.50
CA ALA A 88 -13.79 17.08 3.71
C ALA A 88 -13.61 15.76 2.93
N VAL A 89 -12.68 15.80 1.97
CA VAL A 89 -12.27 14.62 1.17
C VAL A 89 -10.77 14.38 1.32
N GLY A 90 -10.41 13.17 1.75
CA GLY A 90 -9.04 12.68 1.77
C GLY A 90 -8.74 11.86 0.51
N HIS A 91 -7.68 12.21 -0.19
CA HIS A 91 -7.22 11.50 -1.39
C HIS A 91 -5.95 10.73 -1.12
N ARG A 92 -5.92 9.45 -1.46
CA ARG A 92 -4.66 8.75 -1.61
C ARG A 92 -4.00 9.23 -2.89
N VAL A 93 -2.79 9.75 -2.78
CA VAL A 93 -1.93 10.14 -3.90
C VAL A 93 -0.67 9.30 -3.84
N VAL A 94 -0.30 8.65 -4.95
CA VAL A 94 0.80 7.68 -4.91
C VAL A 94 2.15 8.38 -4.77
N HIS A 95 2.40 9.48 -5.47
CA HIS A 95 3.72 10.09 -5.50
C HIS A 95 3.69 11.60 -5.29
N GLY A 96 4.38 12.06 -4.25
CA GLY A 96 4.54 13.48 -3.93
C GLY A 96 5.94 14.04 -4.24
N GLY A 97 6.79 13.28 -4.93
CA GLY A 97 8.17 13.66 -5.18
C GLY A 97 8.96 13.88 -3.87
N GLU A 98 9.92 14.76 -3.90
CA GLU A 98 10.67 15.23 -2.73
C GLU A 98 10.01 16.44 -2.07
N ARG A 99 8.92 16.96 -2.64
CA ARG A 99 8.25 18.19 -2.19
C ARG A 99 7.34 17.94 -0.98
N PHE A 100 6.78 16.75 -0.84
CA PHE A 100 5.84 16.42 0.22
C PHE A 100 6.38 15.33 1.14
N ASN A 101 6.61 15.68 2.39
CA ASN A 101 7.01 14.77 3.47
C ASN A 101 5.89 14.51 4.49
N SER A 102 4.71 15.06 4.24
CA SER A 102 3.49 14.92 5.04
C SER A 102 2.26 15.12 4.16
N SER A 103 1.10 14.84 4.72
CA SER A 103 -0.19 15.15 4.10
C SER A 103 -0.40 16.66 4.01
N VAL A 104 -1.08 17.15 2.96
CA VAL A 104 -1.27 18.56 2.70
C VAL A 104 -2.68 18.88 2.23
N LEU A 105 -3.17 20.10 2.57
CA LEU A 105 -4.38 20.67 1.99
C LEU A 105 -4.14 20.90 0.49
N ILE A 106 -5.09 20.50 -0.36
CA ILE A 106 -4.98 20.67 -1.80
C ILE A 106 -5.28 22.13 -2.15
N THR A 107 -4.30 22.80 -2.72
CA THR A 107 -4.37 24.12 -3.31
C THR A 107 -3.95 24.05 -4.78
N ASP A 108 -4.11 25.14 -5.54
CA ASP A 108 -3.65 25.20 -6.93
C ASP A 108 -2.13 24.91 -7.03
N GLU A 109 -1.33 25.42 -6.09
CA GLU A 109 0.12 25.14 -6.04
C GLU A 109 0.40 23.64 -5.81
N VAL A 110 -0.36 22.99 -4.94
CA VAL A 110 -0.22 21.53 -4.72
C VAL A 110 -0.59 20.76 -5.98
N ILE A 111 -1.63 21.17 -6.70
CA ILE A 111 -2.03 20.56 -7.98
C ILE A 111 -0.92 20.71 -9.03
N ASP A 112 -0.30 21.87 -9.13
CA ASP A 112 0.81 22.12 -10.07
C ASP A 112 1.99 21.16 -9.78
N ILE A 113 2.37 21.02 -8.50
CA ILE A 113 3.43 20.08 -8.09
C ILE A 113 3.02 18.63 -8.38
N LEU A 114 1.76 18.25 -8.17
CA LEU A 114 1.27 16.90 -8.49
C LEU A 114 1.32 16.60 -9.99
N ASN A 115 1.09 17.61 -10.83
CA ASN A 115 1.25 17.50 -12.30
C ASN A 115 2.73 17.30 -12.67
N GLU A 116 3.67 18.00 -12.03
CA GLU A 116 5.10 17.75 -12.22
C GLU A 116 5.50 16.31 -11.82
N CYS A 117 4.90 15.78 -10.76
CA CYS A 117 5.15 14.41 -10.28
C CYS A 117 4.59 13.32 -11.21
N ILE A 118 3.85 13.65 -12.27
CA ILE A 118 3.36 12.66 -13.25
C ILE A 118 4.53 11.91 -13.91
N GLU A 119 5.65 12.58 -14.16
CA GLU A 119 6.83 11.94 -14.76
C GLU A 119 7.40 10.81 -13.86
N LEU A 120 7.29 10.96 -12.53
CA LEU A 120 7.73 9.95 -11.56
C LEU A 120 6.73 8.79 -11.41
N ALA A 121 5.44 9.05 -11.60
CA ALA A 121 4.37 8.07 -11.43
C ALA A 121 3.31 8.16 -12.55
N PRO A 122 3.67 7.91 -13.83
CA PRO A 122 2.79 8.16 -14.98
C PRO A 122 1.55 7.25 -15.01
N LEU A 123 1.56 6.13 -14.30
CA LEU A 123 0.43 5.20 -14.22
C LEU A 123 -0.50 5.49 -13.02
N HIS A 124 -0.06 6.29 -12.05
CA HIS A 124 -0.75 6.46 -10.76
C HIS A 124 -1.22 7.90 -10.54
N ASN A 125 -0.37 8.90 -10.71
CA ASN A 125 -0.73 10.29 -10.43
C ASN A 125 -1.84 10.83 -11.34
N PRO A 126 -1.90 10.53 -12.66
CA PRO A 126 -3.00 11.01 -13.48
C PRO A 126 -4.40 10.56 -13.00
N PRO A 127 -4.69 9.29 -12.67
CA PRO A 127 -5.98 8.93 -12.09
C PRO A 127 -6.23 9.56 -10.71
N ASN A 128 -5.19 9.76 -9.87
CA ASN A 128 -5.37 10.48 -8.60
C ASN A 128 -5.83 11.93 -8.83
N LEU A 129 -5.17 12.65 -9.75
CA LEU A 129 -5.56 14.01 -10.13
C LEU A 129 -6.98 14.08 -10.71
N LYS A 130 -7.41 13.10 -11.53
CA LYS A 130 -8.80 13.04 -12.01
C LYS A 130 -9.80 12.96 -10.87
N GLY A 131 -9.48 12.25 -9.79
CA GLY A 131 -10.31 12.20 -8.59
C GLY A 131 -10.40 13.56 -7.89
N ILE A 132 -9.28 14.27 -7.76
CA ILE A 132 -9.21 15.61 -7.17
C ILE A 132 -10.05 16.61 -8.00
N TYR A 133 -9.83 16.65 -9.32
CA TYR A 133 -10.59 17.55 -10.21
C TYR A 133 -12.09 17.25 -10.20
N ALA A 134 -12.49 15.98 -10.14
CA ALA A 134 -13.91 15.63 -10.06
C ALA A 134 -14.57 16.16 -8.77
N ILE A 135 -13.89 16.09 -7.64
CA ILE A 135 -14.38 16.66 -6.38
C ILE A 135 -14.43 18.20 -6.46
N GLN A 136 -13.42 18.86 -7.05
CA GLN A 136 -13.47 20.32 -7.25
C GLN A 136 -14.69 20.77 -8.05
N GLU A 137 -15.11 19.99 -9.06
CA GLU A 137 -16.31 20.30 -9.85
C GLU A 137 -17.61 19.97 -9.12
N LEU A 138 -17.68 18.83 -8.44
CA LEU A 138 -18.92 18.32 -7.84
C LEU A 138 -19.19 18.90 -6.44
N MET A 139 -18.14 19.28 -5.72
CA MET A 139 -18.17 19.77 -4.35
C MET A 139 -17.14 20.90 -4.16
N PRO A 140 -17.32 22.06 -4.84
CA PRO A 140 -16.29 23.11 -4.95
C PRO A 140 -15.88 23.73 -3.62
N ASP A 141 -16.79 23.76 -2.63
CA ASP A 141 -16.55 24.37 -1.32
C ASP A 141 -15.98 23.36 -0.30
N THR A 142 -15.85 22.09 -0.67
CA THR A 142 -15.37 21.04 0.25
C THR A 142 -13.85 20.96 0.22
N PRO A 143 -13.17 21.14 1.37
CA PRO A 143 -11.71 21.03 1.44
C PRO A 143 -11.23 19.62 1.12
N GLN A 144 -10.10 19.55 0.43
CA GLN A 144 -9.50 18.29 -0.01
C GLN A 144 -8.08 18.17 0.51
N VAL A 145 -7.67 16.97 0.94
CA VAL A 145 -6.33 16.67 1.46
C VAL A 145 -5.69 15.55 0.66
N SER A 146 -4.44 15.76 0.24
CA SER A 146 -3.59 14.72 -0.35
C SER A 146 -2.79 14.00 0.72
N VAL A 147 -2.85 12.68 0.73
CA VAL A 147 -2.05 11.78 1.57
C VAL A 147 -1.19 10.91 0.67
N PHE A 148 0.13 10.97 0.84
CA PHE A 148 1.09 10.40 -0.10
C PHE A 148 1.65 9.06 0.36
N ASP A 149 1.69 8.07 -0.54
CA ASP A 149 2.35 6.79 -0.27
C ASP A 149 3.86 6.94 -0.02
N THR A 150 4.48 7.97 -0.58
CA THR A 150 5.92 8.23 -0.48
C THR A 150 6.33 9.11 0.70
N ALA A 151 5.40 9.84 1.32
CA ALA A 151 5.72 10.87 2.31
C ALA A 151 6.43 10.34 3.56
N PHE A 152 5.99 9.19 4.09
CA PHE A 152 6.61 8.57 5.27
C PHE A 152 8.08 8.23 5.06
N HIS A 153 8.47 7.91 3.83
CA HIS A 153 9.83 7.53 3.46
C HIS A 153 10.76 8.73 3.18
N GLN A 154 10.24 9.96 3.19
CA GLN A 154 11.07 11.17 3.00
C GLN A 154 12.02 11.43 4.17
N THR A 155 11.89 10.68 5.26
CA THR A 155 12.83 10.74 6.40
C THR A 155 14.06 9.83 6.23
N MET A 156 14.15 9.06 5.13
CA MET A 156 15.34 8.27 4.82
C MET A 156 16.55 9.16 4.63
N PRO A 157 17.71 8.80 5.21
CA PRO A 157 18.97 9.51 4.96
C PRO A 157 19.44 9.32 3.50
N ASP A 158 20.23 10.25 3.01
CA ASP A 158 20.69 10.28 1.62
C ASP A 158 21.43 9.00 1.18
N TYR A 159 22.25 8.44 2.02
CA TYR A 159 22.96 7.18 1.75
C TYR A 159 22.02 5.94 1.65
N ALA A 160 20.79 6.03 2.14
CA ALA A 160 19.79 4.95 2.03
C ALA A 160 18.96 5.07 0.75
N TYR A 161 18.68 6.28 0.28
CA TYR A 161 17.86 6.47 -0.92
C TYR A 161 18.68 6.63 -2.21
N MET A 162 19.97 6.93 -2.13
CA MET A 162 20.81 7.16 -3.32
C MET A 162 21.15 5.84 -4.01
N TYR A 163 20.96 5.80 -5.33
CA TYR A 163 21.46 4.71 -6.14
C TYR A 163 22.94 4.90 -6.52
N GLY A 164 23.69 3.81 -6.66
CA GLY A 164 25.10 3.82 -7.07
C GLY A 164 25.30 4.07 -8.56
N ILE A 165 24.67 5.12 -9.10
CA ILE A 165 24.76 5.59 -10.49
C ILE A 165 25.26 7.04 -10.51
N PRO A 166 25.62 7.64 -11.67
CA PRO A 166 26.08 9.02 -11.72
C PRO A 166 25.14 9.99 -10.99
N TYR A 167 25.69 10.75 -10.04
CA TYR A 167 24.92 11.68 -9.17
C TYR A 167 24.13 12.71 -9.99
N SER A 168 24.63 13.11 -11.15
CA SER A 168 23.92 14.02 -12.07
C SER A 168 22.56 13.51 -12.54
N LEU A 169 22.31 12.20 -12.52
CA LEU A 169 21.01 11.62 -12.84
C LEU A 169 19.99 11.88 -11.72
N TYR A 170 20.44 11.88 -10.48
CA TYR A 170 19.62 12.32 -9.36
C TYR A 170 19.30 13.81 -9.47
N GLU A 171 20.32 14.66 -9.65
CA GLU A 171 20.13 16.12 -9.76
C GLU A 171 19.18 16.51 -10.90
N LYS A 172 19.29 15.84 -12.04
CA LYS A 172 18.53 16.20 -13.23
C LYS A 172 17.10 15.61 -13.26
N TYR A 173 16.93 14.39 -12.76
CA TYR A 173 15.71 13.63 -12.96
C TYR A 173 15.07 13.13 -11.65
N GLY A 174 15.66 13.42 -10.50
CA GLY A 174 15.17 12.92 -9.22
C GLY A 174 15.26 11.40 -9.09
N ILE A 175 16.25 10.76 -9.75
CA ILE A 175 16.40 9.30 -9.71
C ILE A 175 16.98 8.88 -8.36
N ARG A 176 16.10 8.40 -7.49
CA ARG A 176 16.41 7.91 -6.14
C ARG A 176 15.38 6.90 -5.70
N ARG A 177 15.62 6.24 -4.56
CA ARG A 177 14.59 5.47 -3.85
C ARG A 177 13.58 6.43 -3.23
N TYR A 178 12.28 6.22 -3.47
CA TYR A 178 11.18 6.93 -2.81
C TYR A 178 10.45 6.02 -1.83
N GLY A 179 10.18 4.77 -2.21
CA GLY A 179 9.39 3.84 -1.45
C GLY A 179 7.88 4.13 -1.56
N PHE A 180 7.08 3.13 -1.22
CA PHE A 180 5.61 3.20 -1.31
C PHE A 180 4.99 2.48 -0.11
N HIS A 181 3.65 2.39 -0.05
CA HIS A 181 2.92 1.90 1.12
C HIS A 181 3.23 2.69 2.41
N GLY A 182 3.73 3.92 2.29
CA GLY A 182 4.16 4.73 3.43
C GLY A 182 3.04 4.97 4.44
N THR A 183 1.81 5.20 3.97
CA THR A 183 0.63 5.34 4.83
C THR A 183 0.41 4.09 5.68
N SER A 184 0.49 2.89 5.08
CA SER A 184 0.38 1.63 5.80
C SER A 184 1.53 1.42 6.79
N HIS A 185 2.78 1.59 6.36
CA HIS A 185 3.96 1.40 7.22
C HIS A 185 3.93 2.33 8.45
N ARG A 186 3.56 3.60 8.25
CA ARG A 186 3.38 4.57 9.33
C ARG A 186 2.27 4.14 10.29
N TYR A 187 1.11 3.79 9.76
CA TYR A 187 -0.04 3.38 10.56
C TYR A 187 0.25 2.14 11.40
N VAL A 188 0.71 1.04 10.79
CA VAL A 188 0.88 -0.22 11.49
C VAL A 188 2.04 -0.20 12.48
N SER A 189 3.09 0.59 12.24
CA SER A 189 4.20 0.73 13.18
C SER A 189 3.81 1.49 14.45
N ALA A 190 3.08 2.60 14.31
CA ALA A 190 2.55 3.34 15.43
C ALA A 190 1.51 2.52 16.21
N ARG A 191 0.59 1.86 15.49
CA ARG A 191 -0.43 1.00 16.08
C ARG A 191 0.16 -0.21 16.83
N ALA A 192 1.23 -0.80 16.32
CA ALA A 192 1.93 -1.89 17.01
C ALA A 192 2.48 -1.44 18.36
N CYS A 193 3.05 -0.25 18.44
CA CYS A 193 3.56 0.31 19.68
C CYS A 193 2.43 0.63 20.68
N GLU A 194 1.34 1.21 20.20
CA GLU A 194 0.14 1.43 21.01
C GLU A 194 -0.42 0.10 21.55
N PHE A 195 -0.56 -0.91 20.70
CA PHE A 195 -1.04 -2.24 21.05
C PHE A 195 -0.14 -2.94 22.10
N LEU A 196 1.17 -2.76 21.98
CA LEU A 196 2.14 -3.33 22.92
C LEU A 196 2.36 -2.48 24.17
N GLY A 197 1.84 -1.24 24.23
CA GLY A 197 2.03 -0.30 25.33
C GLY A 197 3.47 0.18 25.47
N VAL A 198 4.19 0.39 24.34
CA VAL A 198 5.59 0.85 24.32
C VAL A 198 5.73 2.18 23.56
N PRO A 199 6.70 3.05 23.93
CA PRO A 199 6.90 4.33 23.24
C PRO A 199 7.43 4.12 21.82
N TYR A 200 6.77 4.76 20.84
CA TYR A 200 7.06 4.60 19.41
C TYR A 200 8.45 5.10 19.03
N GLU A 201 8.87 6.21 19.62
CA GLU A 201 10.14 6.88 19.34
C GLU A 201 11.37 6.13 19.88
N GLU A 202 11.16 5.09 20.69
CA GLU A 202 12.25 4.32 21.30
C GLU A 202 12.46 2.96 20.60
N GLN A 203 11.58 2.59 19.64
CA GLN A 203 11.59 1.26 19.06
C GLN A 203 12.32 1.20 17.70
N ARG A 204 12.94 0.03 17.46
CA ARG A 204 13.45 -0.39 16.16
C ARG A 204 12.46 -1.37 15.56
N ILE A 205 11.75 -0.92 14.54
CA ILE A 205 10.60 -1.66 13.99
C ILE A 205 10.90 -2.04 12.55
N ILE A 206 10.56 -3.27 12.20
CA ILE A 206 10.47 -3.70 10.81
C ILE A 206 9.01 -4.00 10.51
N THR A 207 8.46 -3.36 9.50
CA THR A 207 7.10 -3.60 9.03
C THR A 207 7.14 -4.30 7.68
N ALA A 208 6.43 -5.42 7.56
CA ALA A 208 6.28 -6.21 6.35
C ALA A 208 4.84 -6.10 5.84
N HIS A 209 4.60 -5.16 4.93
CA HIS A 209 3.32 -5.00 4.24
C HIS A 209 3.31 -5.96 3.04
N ILE A 210 2.62 -7.08 3.18
CA ILE A 210 2.65 -8.17 2.22
C ILE A 210 1.24 -8.41 1.67
N GLY A 211 1.05 -8.02 0.42
CA GLY A 211 -0.19 -8.20 -0.35
C GLY A 211 0.11 -8.67 -1.77
N ASN A 212 -0.71 -8.30 -2.75
CA ASN A 212 -0.38 -8.51 -4.16
C ASN A 212 0.82 -7.65 -4.59
N GLY A 213 0.91 -6.41 -4.09
CA GLY A 213 2.16 -5.67 -3.93
C GLY A 213 2.73 -5.93 -2.55
N GLY A 214 4.03 -5.74 -2.35
CA GLY A 214 4.65 -5.95 -1.05
C GLY A 214 5.89 -5.08 -0.85
N SER A 215 6.10 -4.63 0.39
CA SER A 215 7.31 -3.93 0.81
C SER A 215 7.64 -4.20 2.28
N VAL A 216 8.90 -4.06 2.61
CA VAL A 216 9.42 -4.08 3.98
C VAL A 216 10.03 -2.73 4.25
N THR A 217 9.84 -2.20 5.46
CA THR A 217 10.38 -0.89 5.87
C THR A 217 11.08 -1.02 7.21
N ALA A 218 12.27 -0.41 7.30
CA ALA A 218 13.01 -0.21 8.54
C ALA A 218 12.61 1.13 9.17
N ILE A 219 12.20 1.08 10.43
CA ILE A 219 11.70 2.26 11.16
C ILE A 219 12.50 2.40 12.46
N LYS A 220 13.03 3.58 12.70
CA LYS A 220 13.76 3.93 13.91
C LYS A 220 13.31 5.28 14.44
N ASN A 221 13.03 5.34 15.73
CA ASN A 221 12.58 6.57 16.38
C ASN A 221 11.35 7.20 15.69
N GLY A 222 10.39 6.36 15.29
CA GLY A 222 9.17 6.79 14.61
C GLY A 222 9.35 7.24 13.15
N LYS A 223 10.54 7.07 12.56
CA LYS A 223 10.88 7.52 11.20
C LYS A 223 11.29 6.36 10.30
N SER A 224 10.86 6.37 9.05
CA SER A 224 11.37 5.46 8.03
C SER A 224 12.84 5.78 7.76
N VAL A 225 13.71 4.76 7.85
CA VAL A 225 15.14 4.90 7.60
C VAL A 225 15.59 4.12 6.38
N ASP A 226 14.81 3.15 5.93
CA ASP A 226 14.98 2.43 4.66
C ASP A 226 13.69 1.70 4.27
N THR A 227 13.50 1.42 2.99
CA THR A 227 12.35 0.67 2.49
C THR A 227 12.71 -0.09 1.22
N SER A 228 12.04 -1.21 0.96
CA SER A 228 12.40 -2.14 -0.11
C SER A 228 11.97 -1.70 -1.51
N MET A 229 10.86 -0.98 -1.65
CA MET A 229 10.47 -0.41 -2.95
C MET A 229 11.38 0.77 -3.28
N GLY A 230 11.67 0.96 -4.56
CA GLY A 230 12.65 1.92 -5.06
C GLY A 230 12.04 3.21 -5.59
N MET A 231 12.57 3.68 -6.72
CA MET A 231 12.00 4.76 -7.51
C MET A 231 10.59 4.40 -7.99
N THR A 232 10.37 3.11 -8.25
CA THR A 232 9.07 2.55 -8.65
C THR A 232 8.68 1.40 -7.71
N PRO A 233 7.40 0.97 -7.70
CA PRO A 233 6.97 -0.17 -6.89
C PRO A 233 7.46 -1.55 -7.38
N VAL A 234 8.41 -1.63 -8.31
CA VAL A 234 8.96 -2.89 -8.84
C VAL A 234 10.08 -3.44 -7.99
N GLU A 235 11.01 -2.56 -7.56
CA GLU A 235 12.19 -2.96 -6.76
C GLU A 235 11.77 -3.59 -5.42
N GLY A 236 12.60 -4.46 -4.91
CA GLY A 236 12.45 -5.06 -3.58
C GLY A 236 11.97 -6.49 -3.59
N LEU A 237 10.83 -6.73 -2.94
CA LEU A 237 10.26 -8.06 -2.78
C LEU A 237 9.78 -8.65 -4.12
N ILE A 238 9.83 -9.98 -4.22
CA ILE A 238 9.01 -10.67 -5.22
C ILE A 238 7.56 -10.50 -4.80
N MET A 239 6.69 -10.16 -5.75
CA MET A 239 5.28 -9.85 -5.48
C MET A 239 4.37 -10.77 -6.29
N GLY A 240 3.07 -10.51 -6.32
CA GLY A 240 2.14 -11.31 -7.12
C GLY A 240 2.52 -11.36 -8.61
N THR A 241 2.75 -10.20 -9.21
CA THR A 241 3.09 -10.06 -10.64
C THR A 241 4.37 -9.27 -10.91
N ARG A 242 4.95 -8.61 -9.90
CA ARG A 242 6.19 -7.82 -10.01
C ARG A 242 7.39 -8.64 -9.63
N SER A 243 8.48 -8.44 -10.37
CA SER A 243 9.73 -9.21 -10.21
C SER A 243 10.43 -9.02 -8.86
N GLY A 244 10.33 -7.85 -8.26
CA GLY A 244 11.28 -7.44 -7.23
C GLY A 244 12.67 -7.18 -7.84
N ASP A 245 13.70 -7.27 -7.01
CA ASP A 245 15.09 -7.06 -7.45
C ASP A 245 15.50 -8.05 -8.55
N VAL A 246 16.02 -7.48 -9.62
CA VAL A 246 16.60 -8.20 -10.76
C VAL A 246 17.91 -7.52 -11.13
N ASP A 247 18.91 -8.29 -11.51
CA ASP A 247 20.15 -7.76 -12.05
C ASP A 247 19.89 -6.93 -13.32
N PRO A 248 20.35 -5.65 -13.38
CA PRO A 248 20.20 -4.80 -14.57
C PRO A 248 20.81 -5.44 -15.84
N GLY A 249 21.88 -6.22 -15.70
CA GLY A 249 22.48 -6.98 -16.81
C GLY A 249 21.53 -8.05 -17.34
N ALA A 250 20.80 -8.74 -16.46
CA ALA A 250 19.77 -9.69 -16.88
C ALA A 250 18.60 -8.98 -17.59
N VAL A 251 18.21 -7.79 -17.13
CA VAL A 251 17.18 -6.97 -17.78
C VAL A 251 17.59 -6.61 -19.21
N SER A 252 18.81 -6.09 -19.40
CA SER A 252 19.36 -5.76 -20.72
C SER A 252 19.44 -6.98 -21.63
N TYR A 253 19.86 -8.13 -21.09
CA TYR A 253 19.94 -9.39 -21.83
C TYR A 253 18.56 -9.87 -22.31
N ILE A 254 17.53 -9.79 -21.46
CA ILE A 254 16.15 -10.12 -21.85
C ILE A 254 15.68 -9.20 -22.97
N MET A 255 15.93 -7.89 -22.85
CA MET A 255 15.53 -6.90 -23.88
C MET A 255 16.13 -7.27 -25.25
N GLU A 256 17.40 -7.67 -25.26
CA GLU A 256 18.09 -8.09 -26.49
C GLU A 256 17.49 -9.40 -27.04
N LYS A 257 17.35 -10.45 -26.20
CA LYS A 257 16.91 -11.78 -26.64
C LYS A 257 15.46 -11.83 -27.08
N GLU A 258 14.59 -11.10 -26.38
CA GLU A 258 13.15 -11.06 -26.65
C GLU A 258 12.76 -9.87 -27.55
N HIS A 259 13.74 -9.10 -28.06
CA HIS A 259 13.53 -7.90 -28.87
C HIS A 259 12.54 -6.90 -28.24
N MET A 260 12.65 -6.71 -26.89
CA MET A 260 11.75 -5.85 -26.13
C MET A 260 12.27 -4.41 -26.05
N GLY A 261 11.42 -3.43 -26.34
CA GLY A 261 11.65 -2.03 -25.99
C GLY A 261 11.30 -1.75 -24.51
N THR A 262 11.46 -0.50 -24.09
CA THR A 262 11.24 -0.05 -22.71
C THR A 262 9.83 -0.37 -22.17
N ASN A 263 8.80 -0.24 -22.98
CA ASN A 263 7.42 -0.58 -22.59
C ASN A 263 7.23 -2.08 -22.43
N GLY A 264 7.86 -2.90 -23.27
CA GLY A 264 7.80 -4.37 -23.18
C GLY A 264 8.43 -4.87 -21.89
N ILE A 265 9.66 -4.44 -21.61
CA ILE A 265 10.35 -4.84 -20.39
C ILE A 265 9.64 -4.32 -19.12
N SER A 266 9.16 -3.08 -19.12
CA SER A 266 8.37 -2.55 -18.00
C SER A 266 7.11 -3.40 -17.76
N THR A 267 6.41 -3.79 -18.81
CA THR A 267 5.23 -4.65 -18.73
C THR A 267 5.59 -6.04 -18.18
N LEU A 268 6.68 -6.65 -18.64
CA LEU A 268 7.18 -7.93 -18.14
C LEU A 268 7.43 -7.86 -16.64
N LEU A 269 8.21 -6.89 -16.19
CA LEU A 269 8.62 -6.78 -14.79
C LEU A 269 7.47 -6.42 -13.84
N ASN A 270 6.45 -5.71 -14.32
CA ASN A 270 5.31 -5.29 -13.51
C ASN A 270 4.13 -6.28 -13.50
N LYS A 271 3.85 -6.96 -14.63
CA LYS A 271 2.59 -7.69 -14.83
C LYS A 271 2.74 -9.19 -15.08
N PHE A 272 3.90 -9.66 -15.53
CA PHE A 272 4.11 -11.04 -15.93
C PHE A 272 5.24 -11.74 -15.16
N SER A 273 5.75 -11.12 -14.12
CA SER A 273 6.81 -11.62 -13.25
C SER A 273 6.26 -12.07 -11.90
N GLY A 274 7.06 -11.98 -10.85
CA GLY A 274 6.67 -12.36 -9.49
C GLY A 274 6.35 -13.84 -9.34
N VAL A 275 5.49 -14.17 -8.38
CA VAL A 275 5.05 -15.57 -8.17
C VAL A 275 4.26 -16.11 -9.37
N LEU A 276 3.51 -15.24 -10.08
CA LEU A 276 2.88 -15.60 -11.36
C LEU A 276 3.91 -16.06 -12.37
N GLY A 277 4.97 -15.30 -12.60
CA GLY A 277 6.01 -15.62 -13.59
C GLY A 277 6.79 -16.88 -13.25
N ILE A 278 7.16 -17.08 -11.98
CA ILE A 278 7.87 -18.25 -11.52
C ILE A 278 6.98 -19.49 -11.57
N SER A 279 5.77 -19.42 -11.05
CA SER A 279 4.84 -20.57 -11.00
C SER A 279 4.26 -20.91 -12.37
N GLY A 280 3.97 -19.91 -13.18
CA GLY A 280 3.21 -20.03 -14.42
C GLY A 280 1.72 -20.36 -14.19
N ILE A 281 1.19 -20.11 -12.98
CA ILE A 281 -0.17 -20.49 -12.58
C ILE A 281 -0.99 -19.25 -12.27
N SER A 282 -0.64 -18.52 -11.21
CA SER A 282 -1.44 -17.41 -10.68
C SER A 282 -0.61 -16.46 -9.82
N SER A 283 -1.12 -15.25 -9.64
CA SER A 283 -0.66 -14.31 -8.60
C SER A 283 -1.45 -14.45 -7.29
N ASP A 284 -2.53 -15.22 -7.26
CA ASP A 284 -3.34 -15.47 -6.06
C ASP A 284 -2.69 -16.55 -5.20
N MET A 285 -2.33 -16.18 -3.98
CA MET A 285 -1.67 -17.08 -3.03
C MET A 285 -2.52 -18.32 -2.68
N ARG A 286 -3.85 -18.22 -2.74
CA ARG A 286 -4.77 -19.34 -2.48
C ARG A 286 -4.69 -20.40 -3.58
N GLU A 287 -4.59 -19.94 -4.83
CA GLU A 287 -4.43 -20.85 -5.98
C GLU A 287 -3.03 -21.50 -5.96
N LEU A 288 -2.00 -20.76 -5.55
CA LEU A 288 -0.66 -21.31 -5.36
C LEU A 288 -0.63 -22.35 -4.24
N GLU A 289 -1.28 -22.11 -3.11
CA GLU A 289 -1.41 -23.11 -2.03
C GLU A 289 -2.12 -24.39 -2.50
N ALA A 290 -3.18 -24.26 -3.29
CA ALA A 290 -3.88 -25.41 -3.87
C ALA A 290 -2.95 -26.20 -4.82
N ALA A 291 -2.19 -25.50 -5.67
CA ALA A 291 -1.22 -26.11 -6.57
C ALA A 291 -0.08 -26.80 -5.81
N ILE A 292 0.41 -26.23 -4.71
CA ILE A 292 1.42 -26.85 -3.84
C ILE A 292 0.88 -28.14 -3.21
N LYS A 293 -0.33 -28.13 -2.69
CA LYS A 293 -0.99 -29.33 -2.14
C LYS A 293 -1.16 -30.43 -3.20
N ALA A 294 -1.33 -30.05 -4.46
CA ALA A 294 -1.36 -30.97 -5.60
C ALA A 294 0.03 -31.41 -6.09
N GLY A 295 1.12 -31.01 -5.41
CA GLY A 295 2.49 -31.40 -5.73
C GLY A 295 3.17 -30.63 -6.85
N ASN A 296 2.67 -29.43 -7.20
CA ASN A 296 3.27 -28.60 -8.24
C ASN A 296 4.60 -27.99 -7.79
N LYS A 297 5.70 -28.43 -8.39
CA LYS A 297 7.07 -28.03 -8.04
C LYS A 297 7.36 -26.55 -8.32
N ARG A 298 6.81 -25.98 -9.39
CA ARG A 298 7.02 -24.56 -9.71
C ARG A 298 6.27 -23.64 -8.75
N ALA A 299 5.08 -24.04 -8.29
CA ALA A 299 4.36 -23.32 -7.24
C ALA A 299 5.13 -23.36 -5.91
N MET A 300 5.72 -24.51 -5.55
CA MET A 300 6.60 -24.62 -4.37
C MET A 300 7.79 -23.65 -4.50
N LEU A 301 8.52 -23.70 -5.62
CA LEU A 301 9.66 -22.82 -5.88
C LEU A 301 9.26 -21.34 -5.81
N ALA A 302 8.12 -20.96 -6.38
CA ALA A 302 7.63 -19.59 -6.34
C ALA A 302 7.44 -19.10 -4.89
N MET A 303 6.82 -19.91 -4.05
CA MET A 303 6.59 -19.54 -2.63
C MET A 303 7.87 -19.56 -1.80
N GLU A 304 8.76 -20.51 -2.04
CA GLU A 304 10.09 -20.54 -1.39
C GLU A 304 10.90 -19.27 -1.73
N THR A 305 10.96 -18.90 -3.01
CA THR A 305 11.67 -17.71 -3.48
C THR A 305 11.05 -16.43 -2.92
N TYR A 306 9.73 -16.38 -2.87
CA TYR A 306 8.96 -15.28 -2.29
C TYR A 306 9.28 -15.07 -0.79
N ASN A 307 9.12 -16.13 0.01
CA ASN A 307 9.39 -16.08 1.45
C ASN A 307 10.88 -15.80 1.75
N TYR A 308 11.79 -16.35 0.95
CA TYR A 308 13.22 -16.11 1.06
C TYR A 308 13.58 -14.63 0.85
N ARG A 309 12.96 -13.97 -0.14
CA ARG A 309 13.20 -12.54 -0.40
C ARG A 309 12.71 -11.66 0.76
N ILE A 310 11.55 -11.95 1.33
CA ILE A 310 11.02 -11.23 2.50
C ILE A 310 12.00 -11.38 3.68
N LYS A 311 12.44 -12.62 3.97
CA LYS A 311 13.42 -12.89 5.02
C LYS A 311 14.73 -12.13 4.82
N LYS A 312 15.26 -12.08 3.59
CA LYS A 312 16.47 -11.30 3.27
C LYS A 312 16.32 -9.84 3.63
N TYR A 313 15.20 -9.20 3.27
CA TYR A 313 14.97 -7.80 3.58
C TYR A 313 14.83 -7.55 5.08
N ILE A 314 14.14 -8.43 5.82
CA ILE A 314 14.07 -8.33 7.28
C ILE A 314 15.48 -8.44 7.89
N GLY A 315 16.29 -9.37 7.44
CA GLY A 315 17.67 -9.54 7.91
C GLY A 315 18.55 -8.33 7.60
N SER A 316 18.47 -7.76 6.39
CA SER A 316 19.24 -6.58 6.02
C SER A 316 18.83 -5.35 6.85
N TYR A 317 17.54 -5.18 7.10
CA TYR A 317 17.03 -4.07 7.89
C TYR A 317 17.29 -4.20 9.38
N ALA A 318 17.34 -5.43 9.89
CA ALA A 318 17.82 -5.65 11.26
C ALA A 318 19.27 -5.21 11.44
N ALA A 319 20.13 -5.47 10.45
CA ALA A 319 21.52 -4.98 10.45
C ALA A 319 21.56 -3.45 10.35
N THR A 320 20.77 -2.84 9.45
CA THR A 320 20.69 -1.37 9.29
C THR A 320 20.22 -0.68 10.58
N LEU A 321 19.26 -1.26 11.29
CA LEU A 321 18.73 -0.72 12.55
C LEU A 321 19.66 -0.97 13.75
N GLY A 322 20.63 -1.88 13.65
CA GLY A 322 21.44 -2.35 14.77
C GLY A 322 20.66 -3.22 15.75
N GLY A 323 19.69 -3.97 15.25
CA GLY A 323 18.78 -4.86 15.97
C GLY A 323 17.31 -4.56 15.67
N VAL A 324 16.41 -5.38 16.22
CA VAL A 324 14.96 -5.27 16.04
C VAL A 324 14.27 -5.46 17.39
N ASP A 325 13.28 -4.64 17.66
CA ASP A 325 12.42 -4.77 18.85
C ASP A 325 11.05 -5.33 18.47
N ILE A 326 10.51 -4.88 17.31
CA ILE A 326 9.19 -5.30 16.83
C ILE A 326 9.27 -5.64 15.32
N LEU A 327 8.72 -6.81 14.95
CA LEU A 327 8.44 -7.20 13.57
C LEU A 327 6.94 -7.24 13.35
N VAL A 328 6.43 -6.43 12.43
CA VAL A 328 5.00 -6.31 12.13
C VAL A 328 4.70 -6.97 10.79
N PHE A 329 3.75 -7.89 10.75
CA PHE A 329 3.14 -8.42 9.53
C PHE A 329 1.79 -7.74 9.28
N THR A 330 1.60 -7.25 8.06
CA THR A 330 0.38 -6.56 7.61
C THR A 330 0.13 -6.77 6.12
N GLY A 331 -0.98 -6.26 5.62
CA GLY A 331 -1.43 -6.51 4.25
C GLY A 331 -2.05 -7.89 4.07
N GLY A 332 -2.78 -8.09 2.98
CA GLY A 332 -3.64 -9.25 2.81
C GLY A 332 -2.95 -10.61 3.02
N VAL A 333 -1.71 -10.78 2.58
CA VAL A 333 -0.89 -11.99 2.80
C VAL A 333 -0.31 -12.00 4.22
N GLY A 334 0.29 -10.88 4.66
CA GLY A 334 0.89 -10.77 5.99
C GLY A 334 -0.11 -11.03 7.12
N GLU A 335 -1.34 -10.56 6.97
CA GLU A 335 -2.42 -10.73 7.95
C GLU A 335 -3.02 -12.13 7.96
N ASN A 336 -3.15 -12.78 6.79
CA ASN A 336 -3.98 -13.97 6.65
C ASN A 336 -3.20 -15.27 6.40
N GLN A 337 -1.97 -15.20 5.87
CA GLN A 337 -1.20 -16.37 5.44
C GLN A 337 -0.17 -16.80 6.49
N PHE A 338 -0.58 -17.69 7.39
CA PHE A 338 0.28 -18.18 8.46
C PHE A 338 1.55 -18.93 7.97
N VAL A 339 1.46 -19.60 6.82
CA VAL A 339 2.58 -20.32 6.21
C VAL A 339 3.70 -19.36 5.82
N THR A 340 3.35 -18.23 5.19
CA THR A 340 4.33 -17.18 4.85
C THR A 340 5.01 -16.63 6.10
N ARG A 341 4.26 -16.27 7.16
CA ARG A 341 4.83 -15.77 8.40
C ARG A 341 5.76 -16.78 9.06
N ARG A 342 5.35 -18.07 9.12
CA ARG A 342 6.16 -19.18 9.63
C ARG A 342 7.48 -19.33 8.84
N ASP A 343 7.40 -19.41 7.52
CA ASP A 343 8.57 -19.69 6.69
C ASP A 343 9.52 -18.49 6.63
N VAL A 344 9.00 -17.28 6.73
CA VAL A 344 9.81 -16.06 6.88
C VAL A 344 10.54 -16.03 8.22
N CYS A 345 9.88 -16.37 9.33
CA CYS A 345 10.49 -16.33 10.66
C CYS A 345 11.35 -17.56 10.99
N LYS A 346 11.26 -18.63 10.20
CA LYS A 346 12.02 -19.88 10.42
C LYS A 346 13.53 -19.63 10.44
N ASN A 347 14.24 -20.18 11.43
CA ASN A 347 15.69 -20.04 11.61
C ASN A 347 16.15 -18.57 11.80
N MET A 348 15.33 -17.76 12.49
CA MET A 348 15.67 -16.37 12.85
C MET A 348 15.86 -16.18 14.36
N GLU A 349 16.00 -17.27 15.12
CA GLU A 349 16.20 -17.28 16.58
C GLU A 349 17.49 -16.54 16.95
N PHE A 350 18.52 -16.59 16.10
CA PHE A 350 19.76 -15.84 16.29
C PHE A 350 19.57 -14.32 16.35
N MET A 351 18.47 -13.82 15.75
CA MET A 351 18.06 -12.42 15.82
C MET A 351 17.10 -12.14 16.99
N GLY A 352 16.73 -13.16 17.75
CA GLY A 352 15.77 -13.07 18.84
C GLY A 352 14.31 -13.20 18.40
N ILE A 353 14.05 -13.71 17.20
CA ILE A 353 12.69 -13.95 16.67
C ILE A 353 12.34 -15.41 16.91
N GLU A 354 11.38 -15.65 17.81
CA GLU A 354 10.85 -16.98 18.10
C GLU A 354 9.33 -16.97 17.91
N LEU A 355 8.85 -17.58 16.82
CA LEU A 355 7.42 -17.63 16.50
C LEU A 355 6.70 -18.69 17.35
N ASP A 356 5.51 -18.34 17.86
CA ASP A 356 4.55 -19.30 18.38
C ASP A 356 3.77 -19.89 17.20
N GLU A 357 4.16 -21.08 16.74
CA GLU A 357 3.62 -21.67 15.53
C GLU A 357 2.12 -22.03 15.65
N GLU A 358 1.68 -22.48 16.83
CA GLU A 358 0.28 -22.85 17.07
C GLU A 358 -0.61 -21.60 17.04
N LEU A 359 -0.21 -20.56 17.76
CA LEU A 359 -0.93 -19.29 17.75
C LEU A 359 -0.92 -18.67 16.35
N ASN A 360 0.24 -18.62 15.68
CA ASN A 360 0.34 -18.12 14.30
C ASN A 360 -0.60 -18.85 13.34
N ALA A 361 -0.77 -20.16 13.47
CA ALA A 361 -1.64 -20.96 12.61
C ALA A 361 -3.14 -20.68 12.85
N SER A 362 -3.51 -20.27 14.06
CA SER A 362 -4.91 -20.08 14.49
C SER A 362 -5.48 -18.71 14.18
N VAL A 363 -4.64 -17.69 13.90
CA VAL A 363 -5.07 -16.29 13.80
C VAL A 363 -5.03 -15.76 12.37
N ARG A 364 -5.97 -14.86 12.04
CA ARG A 364 -6.12 -14.17 10.76
C ARG A 364 -6.60 -12.74 11.01
N ALA A 365 -6.07 -11.77 10.28
CA ALA A 365 -6.52 -10.37 10.23
C ALA A 365 -6.96 -9.80 11.59
N LYS A 366 -6.13 -10.01 12.63
CA LYS A 366 -6.42 -9.58 14.00
C LYS A 366 -5.15 -9.06 14.66
N GLU A 367 -5.27 -8.02 15.46
CA GLU A 367 -4.16 -7.55 16.30
C GLU A 367 -3.78 -8.61 17.33
N VAL A 368 -2.58 -9.13 17.23
CA VAL A 368 -2.10 -10.20 18.09
C VAL A 368 -0.58 -10.32 18.08
N VAL A 369 0.01 -10.63 19.21
CA VAL A 369 1.42 -11.05 19.33
C VAL A 369 1.50 -12.53 18.99
N ILE A 370 2.27 -12.88 17.95
CA ILE A 370 2.46 -14.27 17.50
C ILE A 370 3.87 -14.80 17.77
N SER A 371 4.68 -14.07 18.53
CA SER A 371 5.96 -14.56 19.05
C SER A 371 5.78 -15.22 20.41
N LYS A 372 6.67 -16.18 20.73
CA LYS A 372 6.71 -16.81 22.07
C LYS A 372 7.00 -15.77 23.16
N PRO A 373 6.60 -16.02 24.42
CA PRO A 373 6.96 -15.15 25.53
C PRO A 373 8.48 -14.96 25.72
N THR A 374 9.27 -15.97 25.34
CA THR A 374 10.74 -15.96 25.38
C THR A 374 11.38 -15.16 24.27
N SER A 375 10.64 -14.83 23.22
CA SER A 375 11.15 -14.06 22.08
C SER A 375 11.57 -12.66 22.49
N LYS A 376 12.79 -12.28 22.14
CA LYS A 376 13.31 -10.91 22.37
C LYS A 376 12.63 -9.91 21.44
N VAL A 377 12.35 -10.30 20.22
CA VAL A 377 11.62 -9.50 19.24
C VAL A 377 10.14 -9.84 19.34
N LYS A 378 9.30 -8.83 19.50
CA LYS A 378 7.84 -9.01 19.40
C LYS A 378 7.45 -9.14 17.95
N VAL A 379 6.90 -10.29 17.58
CA VAL A 379 6.31 -10.49 16.25
C VAL A 379 4.81 -10.31 16.37
N VAL A 380 4.26 -9.36 15.62
CA VAL A 380 2.85 -8.99 15.72
C VAL A 380 2.16 -8.97 14.36
N ILE A 381 0.88 -9.28 14.34
CA ILE A 381 -0.01 -8.99 13.22
C ILE A 381 -0.76 -7.71 13.58
N ILE A 382 -0.70 -6.72 12.71
CA ILE A 382 -1.49 -5.49 12.80
C ILE A 382 -2.19 -5.31 11.44
N PRO A 383 -3.52 -5.47 11.38
CA PRO A 383 -4.25 -5.19 10.15
C PRO A 383 -4.09 -3.73 9.74
N THR A 384 -3.79 -3.49 8.46
CA THR A 384 -3.70 -2.12 7.95
C THR A 384 -5.08 -1.53 7.70
N ASP A 385 -5.24 -0.25 8.00
CA ASP A 385 -6.40 0.56 7.59
C ASP A 385 -5.90 1.90 7.03
N GLU A 386 -5.49 1.84 5.76
CA GLU A 386 -4.95 3.00 5.06
C GLU A 386 -6.00 4.10 4.91
N GLU A 387 -7.27 3.73 4.68
CA GLU A 387 -8.35 4.70 4.54
C GLU A 387 -8.65 5.42 5.86
N LEU A 388 -8.61 4.73 7.00
CA LEU A 388 -8.72 5.37 8.31
C LEU A 388 -7.53 6.30 8.59
N SER A 389 -6.33 5.90 8.18
CA SER A 389 -5.14 6.76 8.29
C SER A 389 -5.30 8.03 7.46
N ILE A 390 -5.81 7.92 6.23
CA ILE A 390 -6.11 9.08 5.37
C ILE A 390 -7.17 9.99 6.01
N ALA A 391 -8.22 9.42 6.56
CA ALA A 391 -9.27 10.20 7.23
C ALA A 391 -8.73 10.96 8.47
N ASN A 392 -7.88 10.31 9.28
CA ASN A 392 -7.24 10.96 10.43
C ASN A 392 -6.31 12.11 9.98
N ASP A 393 -5.48 11.90 8.97
CA ASP A 393 -4.62 12.94 8.40
C ASP A 393 -5.44 14.12 7.87
N THR A 394 -6.57 13.82 7.22
CA THR A 394 -7.48 14.86 6.70
C THR A 394 -7.96 15.77 7.81
N ILE A 395 -8.41 15.19 8.94
CA ILE A 395 -8.82 16.00 10.11
C ILE A 395 -7.66 16.81 10.68
N GLU A 396 -6.50 16.17 10.85
CA GLU A 396 -5.32 16.82 11.43
C GLU A 396 -4.91 18.06 10.61
N ILE A 397 -4.93 17.95 9.29
CA ILE A 397 -4.61 19.06 8.39
C ILE A 397 -5.64 20.18 8.51
N LEU A 398 -6.94 19.86 8.56
CA LEU A 398 -8.01 20.85 8.71
C LEU A 398 -7.99 21.59 10.06
N GLN A 399 -7.52 20.93 11.11
CA GLN A 399 -7.42 21.55 12.45
C GLN A 399 -6.20 22.46 12.60
N LYS A 400 -5.21 22.32 11.71
CA LYS A 400 -3.98 23.13 11.72
C LYS A 400 -4.06 24.39 10.85
N GLY A 401 -4.99 24.45 9.91
CA GLY A 401 -5.24 25.59 9.01
C GLY A 401 -6.37 26.42 9.54
#